data_92bc5f279bea853c4c96f7d36a6a836c
#
_entry.id   92bc5f279bea853c4c96f7d36a6a836c
#
_cell.length_a   1.000
_cell.length_b   1.000
_cell.length_c   1.000
_cell.angle_alpha   90.00
_cell.angle_beta   90.00
_cell.angle_gamma   90.00
#
_symmetry.space_group_name_H-M   'P 1'
#
loop_
_entity.id
_entity.type
_entity.pdbx_description
1 polymer ?
#
loop_
_entity_poly.entity_id
_entity_poly.type
_entity_poly.pdbx_seq_one_letter_code
_entity_poly.pdbx_strand_id
1 'polypeptide(L)'
;MKKRISLLLVIAMSLAMLVTGCGSSSNSSSANASSGADSGSSDEFRVGMECGYAPFNWTQSDDSNGGVKVEGNDEYAGGYDVQIAQKIADGLGKKLVIVKTEWDGLVPAVQSGKIDAIIAGMSPTAERKESIDFTDVYYTSDLVMVVKKGGKYENATK
;
A
#
# COMPACT_ATOMS: atom_id res chain seq x y z
N MET A 1 46.13 13.94 -29.43
CA MET A 1 45.74 12.85 -30.34
C MET A 1 44.98 11.69 -29.65
N LYS A 2 45.05 11.55 -28.33
CA LYS A 2 44.40 10.42 -27.63
C LYS A 2 42.89 10.57 -27.41
N LYS A 3 42.32 11.78 -27.46
CA LYS A 3 40.86 12.03 -27.22
C LYS A 3 39.95 11.80 -28.42
N ARG A 4 40.49 11.70 -29.62
CA ARG A 4 39.71 11.55 -30.86
C ARG A 4 39.54 10.11 -31.31
N ILE A 5 40.32 9.18 -30.76
CA ILE A 5 40.25 7.75 -31.05
C ILE A 5 39.12 7.08 -30.25
N SER A 6 38.85 7.59 -29.05
CA SER A 6 37.78 7.03 -28.18
C SER A 6 36.36 7.31 -28.71
N LEU A 7 36.16 8.41 -29.43
CA LEU A 7 34.84 8.78 -30.00
C LEU A 7 34.47 7.95 -31.23
N LEU A 8 35.46 7.49 -31.99
CA LEU A 8 35.21 6.67 -33.19
C LEU A 8 34.92 5.20 -32.85
N LEU A 9 35.37 4.72 -31.70
CA LEU A 9 35.09 3.34 -31.24
C LEU A 9 33.66 3.15 -30.72
N VAL A 10 33.04 4.22 -30.20
CA VAL A 10 31.64 4.19 -29.70
C VAL A 10 30.62 4.19 -30.84
N ILE A 11 30.95 4.81 -31.98
CA ILE A 11 30.06 4.88 -33.14
C ILE A 11 30.07 3.59 -33.97
N ALA A 12 31.15 2.79 -33.91
CA ALA A 12 31.22 1.52 -34.61
C ALA A 12 30.43 0.38 -33.95
N MET A 13 30.03 0.53 -32.68
CA MET A 13 29.35 -0.53 -31.93
C MET A 13 27.81 -0.42 -31.98
N SER A 14 27.27 0.66 -32.53
CA SER A 14 25.82 0.90 -32.60
C SER A 14 25.13 0.50 -33.91
N LEU A 15 25.85 -0.09 -34.88
CA LEU A 15 25.30 -0.41 -36.22
C LEU A 15 25.18 -1.90 -36.53
N ALA A 16 25.30 -2.80 -35.54
CA ALA A 16 25.37 -4.25 -35.79
C ALA A 16 24.14 -5.05 -35.31
N MET A 17 22.97 -4.43 -35.05
CA MET A 17 21.77 -5.16 -34.59
C MET A 17 20.53 -4.89 -35.46
N LEU A 18 20.65 -5.03 -36.75
CA LEU A 18 19.49 -5.12 -37.63
C LEU A 18 19.83 -6.14 -38.73
N VAL A 19 19.54 -7.42 -38.55
CA VAL A 19 19.07 -8.41 -39.54
C VAL A 19 18.99 -9.77 -38.89
N THR A 20 17.89 -10.43 -39.08
CA THR A 20 17.48 -11.82 -39.05
C THR A 20 16.46 -12.07 -37.94
N GLY A 21 15.28 -12.63 -38.19
CA GLY A 21 14.74 -13.35 -39.30
C GLY A 21 13.63 -14.22 -38.73
N CYS A 22 12.50 -14.32 -39.39
CA CYS A 22 11.41 -15.26 -39.14
C CYS A 22 11.86 -16.70 -39.02
N GLY A 23 11.28 -17.47 -38.10
CA GLY A 23 11.39 -18.92 -38.05
C GLY A 23 10.53 -19.51 -36.94
N SER A 24 9.56 -20.31 -37.34
CA SER A 24 8.55 -21.00 -36.54
C SER A 24 9.08 -22.00 -35.52
N SER A 25 8.26 -22.19 -34.48
CA SER A 25 7.94 -23.42 -33.74
C SER A 25 8.80 -23.87 -32.58
N SER A 26 8.03 -24.09 -31.50
CA SER A 26 8.15 -25.07 -30.41
C SER A 26 8.84 -24.65 -29.12
N ASN A 27 7.97 -24.43 -28.13
CA ASN A 27 7.96 -24.98 -26.77
C ASN A 27 9.28 -25.00 -26.00
N SER A 28 9.46 -24.04 -25.08
CA SER A 28 10.19 -24.29 -23.83
C SER A 28 9.95 -23.17 -22.83
N SER A 29 9.55 -23.57 -21.63
CA SER A 29 9.35 -22.78 -20.43
C SER A 29 10.55 -21.88 -20.15
N SER A 30 10.35 -20.56 -20.19
CA SER A 30 11.32 -19.61 -19.69
C SER A 30 10.64 -18.79 -18.58
N ALA A 31 11.17 -18.94 -17.38
CA ALA A 31 10.85 -18.10 -16.25
C ALA A 31 11.12 -16.64 -16.62
N ASN A 32 10.06 -15.87 -16.82
CA ASN A 32 10.14 -14.45 -17.04
C ASN A 32 10.10 -13.77 -15.66
N ALA A 33 11.24 -13.34 -15.17
CA ALA A 33 11.31 -12.41 -14.07
C ALA A 33 10.83 -11.04 -14.58
N SER A 34 9.53 -10.85 -14.58
CA SER A 34 8.91 -9.55 -14.83
C SER A 34 8.86 -8.78 -13.50
N SER A 35 9.82 -7.88 -13.30
CA SER A 35 9.67 -6.76 -12.38
C SER A 35 8.72 -5.75 -13.03
N GLY A 36 7.44 -6.12 -13.10
CA GLY A 36 6.37 -5.19 -13.42
C GLY A 36 5.83 -4.62 -12.12
N ALA A 37 5.77 -3.30 -11.98
CA ALA A 37 4.85 -2.67 -11.06
C ALA A 37 3.45 -3.19 -11.44
N ASP A 38 2.89 -4.07 -10.62
CA ASP A 38 1.53 -4.55 -10.76
C ASP A 38 0.62 -3.36 -10.44
N SER A 39 0.16 -2.68 -11.47
CA SER A 39 -0.99 -1.79 -11.37
C SER A 39 -2.15 -2.69 -11.01
N GLY A 40 -2.59 -2.62 -9.75
CA GLY A 40 -3.64 -3.45 -9.18
C GLY A 40 -4.77 -3.68 -10.18
N SER A 41 -5.22 -4.92 -10.31
CA SER A 41 -6.34 -5.31 -11.16
C SER A 41 -7.49 -4.31 -10.96
N SER A 42 -8.14 -3.88 -12.02
CA SER A 42 -9.32 -2.99 -11.95
C SER A 42 -10.43 -3.53 -11.04
N ASP A 43 -10.37 -4.82 -10.69
CA ASP A 43 -11.33 -5.54 -9.86
C ASP A 43 -10.93 -5.60 -8.36
N GLU A 44 -9.79 -5.06 -7.97
CA GLU A 44 -9.32 -5.01 -6.58
C GLU A 44 -9.45 -3.60 -5.99
N PHE A 45 -9.71 -3.55 -4.69
CA PHE A 45 -9.61 -2.35 -3.86
C PHE A 45 -8.52 -2.58 -2.82
N ARG A 46 -7.39 -1.95 -3.02
CA ARG A 46 -6.16 -2.15 -2.24
C ARG A 46 -6.10 -1.14 -1.10
N VAL A 47 -6.17 -1.61 0.13
CA VAL A 47 -6.22 -0.76 1.32
C VAL A 47 -4.98 -0.95 2.18
N GLY A 48 -4.29 0.16 2.46
CA GLY A 48 -3.14 0.18 3.36
C GLY A 48 -3.54 0.40 4.82
N MET A 49 -2.95 -0.39 5.71
CA MET A 49 -3.03 -0.25 7.16
C MET A 49 -1.83 -0.91 7.85
N GLU A 50 -1.53 -0.51 9.11
CA GLU A 50 -0.40 -1.07 9.85
C GLU A 50 -0.66 -2.50 10.35
N CYS A 51 -1.92 -2.84 10.60
CA CYS A 51 -2.34 -4.08 11.26
C CYS A 51 -1.73 -4.27 12.67
N GLY A 52 -1.53 -3.17 13.39
CA GLY A 52 -0.97 -3.14 14.73
C GLY A 52 -1.73 -2.24 15.72
N TYR A 53 -2.89 -1.70 15.34
CA TYR A 53 -3.64 -0.69 16.09
C TYR A 53 -5.04 -1.20 16.49
N ALA A 54 -5.11 -2.07 17.51
CA ALA A 54 -6.39 -2.54 18.07
C ALA A 54 -7.15 -1.39 18.79
N PRO A 55 -8.48 -1.33 18.71
CA PRO A 55 -9.42 -2.23 18.06
C PRO A 55 -9.73 -1.86 16.60
N PHE A 56 -8.96 -0.98 15.99
CA PHE A 56 -9.18 -0.48 14.63
C PHE A 56 -8.67 -1.47 13.57
N ASN A 57 -7.40 -1.85 13.67
CA ASN A 57 -6.79 -2.84 12.79
C ASN A 57 -5.68 -3.60 13.53
N TRP A 58 -5.68 -4.93 13.42
CA TRP A 58 -4.66 -5.80 14.02
C TRP A 58 -4.47 -7.06 13.20
N THR A 59 -3.36 -7.78 13.39
CA THR A 59 -3.15 -9.11 12.82
C THR A 59 -3.74 -10.20 13.70
N GLN A 60 -4.29 -11.24 13.05
CA GLN A 60 -4.79 -12.46 13.66
C GLN A 60 -4.44 -13.68 12.80
N SER A 61 -4.61 -14.87 13.33
CA SER A 61 -4.18 -16.13 12.69
C SER A 61 -5.19 -16.72 11.71
N ASP A 62 -6.44 -16.25 11.73
CA ASP A 62 -7.54 -16.81 10.93
C ASP A 62 -8.52 -15.73 10.49
N ASP A 63 -9.53 -16.11 9.72
CA ASP A 63 -10.58 -15.23 9.17
C ASP A 63 -11.73 -14.96 10.16
N SER A 64 -11.61 -15.33 11.42
CA SER A 64 -12.65 -15.10 12.43
C SER A 64 -13.02 -13.63 12.52
N ASN A 65 -14.27 -13.34 12.89
CA ASN A 65 -14.82 -11.98 13.01
C ASN A 65 -14.67 -11.10 11.75
N GLY A 66 -14.68 -11.72 10.57
CA GLY A 66 -14.54 -11.02 9.31
C GLY A 66 -13.11 -10.59 9.01
N GLY A 67 -12.13 -11.33 9.50
CA GLY A 67 -10.73 -11.14 9.16
C GLY A 67 -10.46 -11.34 7.67
N VAL A 68 -9.67 -10.46 7.08
CA VAL A 68 -9.28 -10.51 5.67
C VAL A 68 -7.81 -10.86 5.56
N LYS A 69 -7.47 -11.80 4.67
CA LYS A 69 -6.08 -12.22 4.47
C LYS A 69 -5.22 -11.05 4.04
N VAL A 70 -4.08 -10.88 4.69
CA VAL A 70 -3.09 -9.86 4.34
C VAL A 70 -2.29 -10.31 3.11
N GLU A 71 -2.10 -9.42 2.16
CA GLU A 71 -1.33 -9.71 0.96
C GLU A 71 0.11 -10.10 1.30
N GLY A 72 0.58 -11.17 0.66
CA GLY A 72 1.98 -11.59 0.75
C GLY A 72 2.39 -12.34 2.02
N ASN A 73 1.45 -12.61 2.95
CA ASN A 73 1.74 -13.44 4.12
C ASN A 73 0.55 -14.31 4.54
N ASP A 74 0.71 -15.11 5.61
CA ASP A 74 -0.33 -16.02 6.11
C ASP A 74 -1.18 -15.44 7.24
N GLU A 75 -0.98 -14.16 7.59
CA GLU A 75 -1.76 -13.45 8.60
C GLU A 75 -3.07 -12.91 8.01
N TYR A 76 -4.02 -12.63 8.90
CA TYR A 76 -5.27 -11.95 8.59
C TYR A 76 -5.31 -10.61 9.32
N ALA A 77 -5.92 -9.63 8.71
CA ALA A 77 -6.22 -8.35 9.35
C ALA A 77 -7.66 -8.37 9.87
N GLY A 78 -7.86 -8.03 11.13
CA GLY A 78 -9.15 -7.85 11.77
C GLY A 78 -9.31 -6.45 12.34
N GLY A 79 -10.56 -6.06 12.66
CA GLY A 79 -10.86 -4.80 13.32
C GLY A 79 -11.86 -3.91 12.60
N TYR A 80 -12.14 -2.77 13.22
CA TYR A 80 -13.13 -1.82 12.71
C TYR A 80 -12.76 -1.27 11.32
N ASP A 81 -11.49 -0.90 11.11
CA ASP A 81 -11.00 -0.38 9.82
C ASP A 81 -11.15 -1.43 8.71
N VAL A 82 -10.90 -2.71 9.02
CA VAL A 82 -11.05 -3.81 8.07
C VAL A 82 -12.52 -3.98 7.66
N GLN A 83 -13.46 -3.86 8.62
CA GLN A 83 -14.88 -3.94 8.32
C GLN A 83 -15.36 -2.75 7.49
N ILE A 84 -14.83 -1.55 7.73
CA ILE A 84 -15.12 -0.37 6.89
C ILE A 84 -14.55 -0.58 5.48
N ALA A 85 -13.32 -1.06 5.37
CA ALA A 85 -12.69 -1.37 4.08
C ALA A 85 -13.51 -2.39 3.28
N GLN A 86 -14.02 -3.45 3.93
CA GLN A 86 -14.86 -4.46 3.29
C GLN A 86 -16.17 -3.87 2.78
N LYS A 87 -16.85 -3.05 3.58
CA LYS A 87 -18.09 -2.38 3.14
C LYS A 87 -17.89 -1.46 1.94
N ILE A 88 -16.76 -0.76 1.89
CA ILE A 88 -16.40 0.09 0.75
C ILE A 88 -16.14 -0.77 -0.49
N ALA A 89 -15.34 -1.83 -0.35
CA ALA A 89 -15.05 -2.77 -1.43
C ALA A 89 -16.34 -3.38 -2.00
N ASP A 90 -17.24 -3.85 -1.14
CA ASP A 90 -18.54 -4.39 -1.52
C ASP A 90 -19.40 -3.36 -2.28
N GLY A 91 -19.42 -2.12 -1.78
CA GLY A 91 -20.12 -1.02 -2.44
C GLY A 91 -19.57 -0.64 -3.81
N LEU A 92 -18.26 -0.85 -4.00
CA LEU A 92 -17.57 -0.63 -5.28
C LEU A 92 -17.64 -1.86 -6.21
N GLY A 93 -18.16 -2.99 -5.74
CA GLY A 93 -18.16 -4.26 -6.47
C GLY A 93 -16.74 -4.82 -6.68
N LYS A 94 -15.81 -4.52 -5.79
CA LYS A 94 -14.40 -4.89 -5.88
C LYS A 94 -14.01 -5.88 -4.79
N LYS A 95 -12.97 -6.65 -5.04
CA LYS A 95 -12.34 -7.53 -4.05
C LYS A 95 -11.44 -6.69 -3.13
N LEU A 96 -11.64 -6.79 -1.81
CA LEU A 96 -10.73 -6.16 -0.84
C LEU A 96 -9.38 -6.86 -0.81
N VAL A 97 -8.31 -6.08 -0.86
CA VAL A 97 -6.92 -6.51 -0.64
C VAL A 97 -6.31 -5.66 0.46
N ILE A 98 -5.90 -6.29 1.57
CA ILE A 98 -5.21 -5.60 2.66
C ILE A 98 -3.71 -5.64 2.42
N VAL A 99 -3.12 -4.45 2.34
CA VAL A 99 -1.67 -4.24 2.17
C VAL A 99 -1.11 -3.73 3.50
N LYS A 100 -0.48 -4.64 4.26
CA LYS A 100 0.18 -4.27 5.52
C LYS A 100 1.37 -3.36 5.22
N THR A 101 1.35 -2.17 5.79
CA THR A 101 2.34 -1.13 5.51
C THR A 101 2.64 -0.37 6.79
N GLU A 102 3.92 -0.17 7.10
CA GLU A 102 4.34 0.67 8.22
C GLU A 102 3.76 2.09 8.08
N TRP A 103 3.48 2.75 9.22
CA TRP A 103 2.80 4.05 9.26
C TRP A 103 3.38 5.10 8.31
N ASP A 104 4.70 5.28 8.34
CA ASP A 104 5.40 6.27 7.50
C ASP A 104 5.37 5.91 6.00
N GLY A 105 5.06 4.67 5.68
CA GLY A 105 4.94 4.17 4.31
C GLY A 105 3.55 4.35 3.69
N LEU A 106 2.50 4.62 4.49
CA LEU A 106 1.12 4.68 4.01
C LEU A 106 0.87 5.81 3.01
N VAL A 107 1.29 7.04 3.34
CA VAL A 107 1.12 8.19 2.45
C VAL A 107 1.91 8.02 1.15
N PRO A 108 3.20 7.66 1.16
CA PRO A 108 3.91 7.34 -0.09
C PRO A 108 3.27 6.22 -0.90
N ALA A 109 2.70 5.20 -0.26
CA ALA A 109 2.06 4.09 -0.96
C ALA A 109 0.80 4.52 -1.73
N VAL A 110 -0.06 5.36 -1.14
CA VAL A 110 -1.25 5.87 -1.85
C VAL A 110 -0.86 6.86 -2.95
N GLN A 111 0.12 7.71 -2.73
CA GLN A 111 0.61 8.65 -3.74
C GLN A 111 1.21 7.96 -4.97
N SER A 112 1.88 6.82 -4.77
CA SER A 112 2.46 6.03 -5.86
C SER A 112 1.47 5.08 -6.54
N GLY A 113 0.22 4.98 -6.05
CA GLY A 113 -0.78 4.05 -6.57
C GLY A 113 -0.55 2.59 -6.20
N LYS A 114 0.33 2.31 -5.23
CA LYS A 114 0.54 0.96 -4.69
C LYS A 114 -0.68 0.48 -3.89
N ILE A 115 -1.38 1.40 -3.26
CA ILE A 115 -2.67 1.22 -2.60
C ILE A 115 -3.66 2.28 -3.10
N ASP A 116 -4.95 1.96 -3.09
CA ASP A 116 -6.02 2.86 -3.53
C ASP A 116 -6.47 3.79 -2.39
N ALA A 117 -6.40 3.32 -1.15
CA ALA A 117 -6.82 4.07 0.02
C ALA A 117 -6.02 3.67 1.28
N ILE A 118 -6.00 4.58 2.25
CA ILE A 118 -5.53 4.34 3.61
C ILE A 118 -6.76 4.30 4.51
N ILE A 119 -6.96 3.17 5.22
CA ILE A 119 -8.00 3.03 6.25
C ILE A 119 -7.31 2.49 7.51
N ALA A 120 -6.81 3.39 8.35
CA ALA A 120 -5.87 3.08 9.43
C ALA A 120 -6.04 4.01 10.66
N GLY A 121 -7.26 4.52 10.90
CA GLY A 121 -7.49 5.49 11.97
C GLY A 121 -6.74 6.81 11.76
N MET A 122 -6.39 7.16 10.52
CA MET A 122 -5.58 8.34 10.21
C MET A 122 -6.39 9.62 10.32
N SER A 123 -5.97 10.52 11.22
CA SER A 123 -6.61 11.83 11.40
C SER A 123 -6.29 12.79 10.24
N PRO A 124 -7.28 13.57 9.76
CA PRO A 124 -7.11 14.53 8.65
C PRO A 124 -6.47 15.84 9.12
N THR A 125 -5.16 15.83 9.42
CA THR A 125 -4.42 17.05 9.78
C THR A 125 -4.23 17.96 8.57
N ALA A 126 -4.01 19.27 8.82
CA ALA A 126 -3.74 20.24 7.76
C ALA A 126 -2.53 19.83 6.90
N GLU A 127 -1.44 19.39 7.54
CA GLU A 127 -0.24 18.92 6.87
C GLU A 127 -0.51 17.73 5.92
N ARG A 128 -1.27 16.73 6.39
CA ARG A 128 -1.60 15.57 5.53
C ARG A 128 -2.48 15.95 4.35
N LYS A 129 -3.39 16.91 4.53
CA LYS A 129 -4.26 17.42 3.46
C LYS A 129 -3.50 18.18 2.36
N GLU A 130 -2.25 18.56 2.56
CA GLU A 130 -1.39 19.10 1.52
C GLU A 130 -0.90 18.01 0.55
N SER A 131 -0.95 16.74 0.97
CA SER A 131 -0.34 15.62 0.27
C SER A 131 -1.34 14.57 -0.22
N ILE A 132 -2.46 14.40 0.47
CA ILE A 132 -3.52 13.42 0.18
C ILE A 132 -4.90 13.99 0.50
N ASP A 133 -5.92 13.50 -0.19
CA ASP A 133 -7.32 13.83 0.10
C ASP A 133 -7.90 12.92 1.18
N PHE A 134 -8.90 13.41 1.89
CA PHE A 134 -9.65 12.67 2.91
C PHE A 134 -11.12 12.62 2.57
N THR A 135 -11.75 11.49 2.88
CA THR A 135 -13.21 11.33 2.84
C THR A 135 -13.88 12.02 4.01
N ASP A 136 -15.22 11.93 4.08
CA ASP A 136 -15.95 12.22 5.31
C ASP A 136 -15.47 11.32 6.46
N VAL A 137 -15.68 11.80 7.70
CA VAL A 137 -15.23 11.10 8.90
C VAL A 137 -16.05 9.83 9.12
N TYR A 138 -15.40 8.67 9.19
CA TYR A 138 -16.05 7.39 9.47
C TYR A 138 -16.04 6.97 10.94
N TYR A 139 -15.23 7.64 11.77
CA TYR A 139 -15.14 7.42 13.23
C TYR A 139 -14.73 8.72 13.94
N THR A 140 -15.35 9.00 15.11
CA THR A 140 -14.97 10.12 15.97
C THR A 140 -14.50 9.58 17.31
N SER A 141 -13.36 10.06 17.80
CA SER A 141 -12.80 9.73 19.11
C SER A 141 -12.39 10.98 19.86
N ASP A 142 -12.47 10.90 21.19
CA ASP A 142 -11.94 11.93 22.07
C ASP A 142 -10.64 11.44 22.72
N LEU A 143 -9.61 12.28 22.69
CA LEU A 143 -8.40 12.04 23.45
C LEU A 143 -8.63 12.50 24.89
N VAL A 144 -8.47 11.57 25.82
CA VAL A 144 -8.62 11.84 27.26
C VAL A 144 -7.33 11.50 28.00
N MET A 145 -7.03 12.27 29.04
CA MET A 145 -5.93 11.97 29.94
C MET A 145 -6.49 11.21 31.14
N VAL A 146 -5.99 10.02 31.37
CA VAL A 146 -6.32 9.22 32.56
C VAL A 146 -5.38 9.62 33.68
N VAL A 147 -5.92 10.07 34.81
CA VAL A 147 -5.15 10.49 35.98
C VAL A 147 -5.63 9.75 37.23
N LYS A 148 -4.78 9.66 38.25
CA LYS A 148 -5.15 9.08 39.54
C LYS A 148 -6.19 9.98 40.23
N LYS A 149 -7.31 9.42 40.66
CA LYS A 149 -8.33 10.12 41.45
C LYS A 149 -7.70 10.62 42.76
N GLY A 150 -7.93 11.89 43.10
CA GLY A 150 -7.28 12.56 44.23
C GLY A 150 -5.79 12.88 44.03
N GLY A 151 -5.30 12.72 42.80
CA GLY A 151 -3.91 12.99 42.45
C GLY A 151 -3.65 14.43 42.04
N LYS A 152 -2.36 14.81 41.93
CA LYS A 152 -1.88 16.14 41.56
C LYS A 152 -2.51 16.69 40.27
N TYR A 153 -2.88 15.82 39.33
CA TYR A 153 -3.37 16.20 38.02
C TYR A 153 -4.88 16.01 37.82
N GLU A 154 -5.64 15.75 38.92
CA GLU A 154 -7.08 15.49 38.82
C GLU A 154 -7.87 16.63 38.15
N ASN A 155 -7.44 17.87 38.38
CA ASN A 155 -8.06 19.07 37.82
C ASN A 155 -7.21 19.72 36.71
N ALA A 156 -6.31 18.94 36.07
CA ALA A 156 -5.53 19.47 34.97
C ALA A 156 -6.45 19.73 33.77
N THR A 157 -6.54 20.98 33.34
CA THR A 157 -7.20 21.42 32.12
C THR A 157 -6.14 21.70 31.05
N LYS A 158 -6.58 21.75 29.79
CA LYS A 158 -5.69 22.05 28.65
C LYS A 158 -4.92 23.33 28.85
#